data_080f2c15b66d441e2c9337bfbe00fc86
#
_entry.id   080f2c15b66d441e2c9337bfbe00fc86
#
_cell.length_a   1.000
_cell.length_b   1.000
_cell.length_c   1.000
_cell.angle_alpha   90.00
_cell.angle_beta   90.00
_cell.angle_gamma   90.00
#
_symmetry.space_group_name_H-M   'P 1'
#
loop_
_entity.id
_entity.type
_entity.pdbx_description
1 polymer ?
#
loop_
_entity_poly.entity_id
_entity_poly.type
_entity_poly.pdbx_seq_one_letter_code
_entity_poly.pdbx_strand_id
1 'polypeptide(L)'
;MHLFCHDNPETILHETEVVDAQPGKVLLAQSPFYPGGGGQLADRGIVKWQGGETKVRGFEVIDGKLWHLVETSAELTGTVEASVDAGARMIMRQLHTGTHILNALVFQTFDGALVTGVQMAEDGTARMDFDIPGADNDRLRALETPINDVIRQDIEVRLIYMPMHEAQAEHGLIRSRSVAPPPTPEGKIRIVEIVGLDRQACGGTHLASTGNSPPIRILKIDNKGRHNRRVRIALAKR
;
A
#
# COMPACT_ATOMS: atom_id res chain seq x y z
N MET A 1 13.43 0.12 7.14
CA MET A 1 13.35 -1.37 7.18
C MET A 1 12.96 -1.88 5.82
N HIS A 2 13.64 -2.90 5.30
CA HIS A 2 13.27 -3.56 4.04
C HIS A 2 12.45 -4.81 4.40
N LEU A 3 11.25 -4.94 3.84
CA LEU A 3 10.34 -6.05 4.13
C LEU A 3 10.27 -7.01 2.95
N PHE A 4 10.19 -8.32 3.21
CA PHE A 4 10.02 -9.35 2.17
C PHE A 4 8.80 -9.06 1.26
N CYS A 5 7.67 -8.62 1.83
CA CYS A 5 6.47 -8.28 1.07
C CYS A 5 6.63 -7.03 0.17
N HIS A 6 7.68 -6.23 0.33
CA HIS A 6 7.97 -5.11 -0.56
C HIS A 6 8.40 -5.59 -1.94
N ASP A 7 9.19 -6.66 -2.01
CA ASP A 7 9.70 -7.23 -3.26
C ASP A 7 8.81 -8.35 -3.79
N ASN A 8 8.05 -8.98 -2.88
CA ASN A 8 7.19 -10.13 -3.16
C ASN A 8 5.72 -9.83 -2.77
N PRO A 9 5.08 -8.78 -3.32
CA PRO A 9 3.75 -8.34 -2.89
C PRO A 9 2.65 -9.36 -3.20
N GLU A 10 2.92 -10.32 -4.09
CA GLU A 10 1.99 -11.39 -4.48
C GLU A 10 2.08 -12.63 -3.60
N THR A 11 3.17 -12.76 -2.82
CA THR A 11 3.36 -13.92 -1.94
C THR A 11 2.41 -13.81 -0.75
N ILE A 12 1.47 -14.75 -0.68
CA ILE A 12 0.48 -14.87 0.40
C ILE A 12 0.73 -16.08 1.30
N LEU A 13 1.57 -17.01 0.86
CA LEU A 13 1.99 -18.19 1.61
C LEU A 13 3.50 -18.29 1.57
N HIS A 14 4.14 -18.40 2.72
CA HIS A 14 5.59 -18.44 2.81
C HIS A 14 6.06 -19.28 3.99
N GLU A 15 6.95 -20.25 3.72
CA GLU A 15 7.63 -21.03 4.75
C GLU A 15 8.85 -20.25 5.22
N THR A 16 9.04 -20.11 6.53
CA THR A 16 10.09 -19.30 7.13
C THR A 16 10.47 -19.82 8.52
N GLU A 17 11.63 -19.39 9.00
CA GLU A 17 12.13 -19.77 10.34
C GLU A 17 11.71 -18.74 11.40
N VAL A 18 11.40 -19.23 12.59
CA VAL A 18 11.26 -18.41 13.80
C VAL A 18 12.64 -17.98 14.27
N VAL A 19 12.88 -16.67 14.31
CA VAL A 19 14.16 -16.09 14.81
C VAL A 19 14.09 -15.89 16.31
N ASP A 20 12.91 -15.49 16.82
CA ASP A 20 12.68 -15.24 18.24
C ASP A 20 11.17 -15.33 18.52
N ALA A 21 10.80 -15.77 19.74
CA ALA A 21 9.42 -15.86 20.17
C ALA A 21 9.26 -15.44 21.62
N GLN A 22 8.17 -14.74 21.91
CA GLN A 22 7.77 -14.33 23.25
C GLN A 22 6.26 -14.59 23.40
N PRO A 23 5.72 -14.71 24.60
CA PRO A 23 4.27 -14.85 24.77
C PRO A 23 3.49 -13.75 24.01
N GLY A 24 2.67 -14.18 23.06
CA GLY A 24 1.84 -13.29 22.23
C GLY A 24 2.54 -12.60 21.06
N LYS A 25 3.82 -12.88 20.78
CA LYS A 25 4.53 -12.35 19.62
C LYS A 25 5.65 -13.23 19.09
N VAL A 26 5.87 -13.18 17.78
CA VAL A 26 6.90 -13.95 17.08
C VAL A 26 7.65 -13.08 16.08
N LEU A 27 8.96 -13.28 15.99
CA LEU A 27 9.85 -12.70 14.99
C LEU A 27 10.18 -13.75 13.94
N LEU A 28 9.82 -13.47 12.68
CA LEU A 28 10.10 -14.35 11.54
C LEU A 28 11.32 -13.86 10.76
N ALA A 29 12.11 -14.79 10.22
CA ALA A 29 13.28 -14.47 9.40
C ALA A 29 12.88 -13.72 8.13
N GLN A 30 11.81 -14.15 7.49
CA GLN A 30 11.15 -13.47 6.35
C GLN A 30 9.65 -13.52 6.57
N SER A 31 8.94 -12.46 6.18
CA SER A 31 7.51 -12.38 6.43
C SER A 31 6.76 -11.88 5.19
N PRO A 32 5.74 -12.63 4.73
CA PRO A 32 4.88 -12.18 3.63
C PRO A 32 3.91 -11.08 4.06
N PHE A 33 3.77 -10.81 5.37
CA PHE A 33 2.83 -9.84 5.90
C PHE A 33 3.32 -8.39 5.69
N TYR A 34 2.39 -7.54 5.25
CA TYR A 34 2.56 -6.09 5.24
C TYR A 34 2.04 -5.51 6.57
N PRO A 35 2.86 -4.76 7.32
CA PRO A 35 2.48 -4.30 8.66
C PRO A 35 1.54 -3.09 8.67
N GLY A 36 1.12 -2.59 7.50
CA GLY A 36 0.34 -1.37 7.39
C GLY A 36 1.20 -0.12 7.20
N GLY A 37 0.55 0.99 6.91
CA GLY A 37 1.18 2.29 6.69
C GLY A 37 0.84 2.88 5.32
N GLY A 38 1.12 4.19 5.12
CA GLY A 38 0.82 4.86 3.86
C GLY A 38 -0.66 4.86 3.49
N GLY A 39 -1.57 4.71 4.47
CA GLY A 39 -3.01 4.60 4.25
C GLY A 39 -3.52 3.20 3.92
N GLN A 40 -2.63 2.23 3.68
CA GLN A 40 -2.97 0.82 3.52
C GLN A 40 -3.09 0.15 4.89
N LEU A 41 -4.13 -0.67 5.08
CA LEU A 41 -4.29 -1.47 6.28
C LEU A 41 -3.21 -2.55 6.37
N ALA A 42 -2.88 -2.94 7.62
CA ALA A 42 -2.05 -4.09 7.87
C ALA A 42 -2.73 -5.38 7.39
N ASP A 43 -1.92 -6.33 6.95
CA ASP A 43 -2.43 -7.66 6.63
C ASP A 43 -2.90 -8.39 7.87
N ARG A 44 -3.80 -9.34 7.66
CA ARG A 44 -4.19 -10.36 8.62
C ARG A 44 -3.94 -11.75 8.04
N GLY A 45 -3.91 -12.74 8.90
CA GLY A 45 -3.71 -14.12 8.48
C GLY A 45 -3.33 -15.00 9.64
N ILE A 46 -2.65 -16.10 9.36
CA ILE A 46 -2.28 -17.12 10.33
C ILE A 46 -0.81 -17.50 10.21
N VAL A 47 -0.25 -18.01 11.30
CA VAL A 47 1.05 -18.69 11.34
C VAL A 47 0.78 -20.11 11.83
N LYS A 48 1.22 -21.12 11.07
CA LYS A 48 1.16 -22.54 11.42
C LYS A 48 2.55 -23.06 11.76
N TRP A 49 2.62 -23.88 12.80
CA TRP A 49 3.84 -24.62 13.20
C TRP A 49 3.46 -26.05 13.62
N GLN A 50 4.44 -26.86 13.95
CA GLN A 50 4.21 -28.26 14.32
C GLN A 50 3.19 -28.44 15.48
N GLY A 51 3.11 -27.45 16.37
CA GLY A 51 2.23 -27.48 17.55
C GLY A 51 0.81 -26.91 17.34
N GLY A 52 0.49 -26.38 16.14
CA GLY A 52 -0.83 -25.80 15.86
C GLY A 52 -0.81 -24.60 14.92
N GLU A 53 -1.80 -23.74 15.06
CA GLU A 53 -1.90 -22.47 14.31
C GLU A 53 -2.36 -21.33 15.20
N THR A 54 -2.01 -20.11 14.82
CA THR A 54 -2.42 -18.88 15.51
C THR A 54 -2.72 -17.77 14.53
N LYS A 55 -3.63 -16.86 14.89
CA LYS A 55 -3.92 -15.67 14.10
C LYS A 55 -2.88 -14.58 14.37
N VAL A 56 -2.50 -13.87 13.31
CA VAL A 56 -1.76 -12.60 13.39
C VAL A 56 -2.77 -11.48 13.61
N ARG A 57 -2.63 -10.74 14.71
CA ARG A 57 -3.52 -9.65 15.11
C ARG A 57 -2.97 -8.26 14.83
N GLY A 58 -1.69 -8.17 14.54
CA GLY A 58 -1.01 -6.90 14.29
C GLY A 58 0.50 -7.04 14.26
N PHE A 59 1.17 -5.90 14.26
CA PHE A 59 2.62 -5.84 14.12
C PHE A 59 3.20 -4.78 15.04
N GLU A 60 4.43 -5.02 15.49
CA GLU A 60 5.21 -4.09 16.29
C GLU A 60 6.63 -4.04 15.75
N VAL A 61 7.21 -2.84 15.67
CA VAL A 61 8.62 -2.68 15.30
C VAL A 61 9.43 -2.47 16.58
N ILE A 62 10.29 -3.44 16.90
CA ILE A 62 11.19 -3.39 18.05
C ILE A 62 12.61 -3.52 17.52
N ASP A 63 13.48 -2.57 17.83
CA ASP A 63 14.89 -2.53 17.39
C ASP A 63 15.05 -2.73 15.86
N GLY A 64 14.15 -2.13 15.08
CA GLY A 64 14.16 -2.23 13.62
C GLY A 64 13.71 -3.57 13.05
N LYS A 65 13.21 -4.50 13.88
CA LYS A 65 12.69 -5.81 13.50
C LYS A 65 11.17 -5.84 13.58
N LEU A 66 10.53 -6.53 12.63
CA LEU A 66 9.09 -6.65 12.55
C LEU A 66 8.61 -7.87 13.35
N TRP A 67 7.98 -7.61 14.49
CA TRP A 67 7.32 -8.62 15.30
C TRP A 67 5.86 -8.77 14.91
N HIS A 68 5.39 -10.01 14.84
CA HIS A 68 3.99 -10.37 14.57
C HIS A 68 3.30 -10.62 15.91
N LEU A 69 2.26 -9.84 16.20
CA LEU A 69 1.42 -10.06 17.39
C LEU A 69 0.46 -11.20 17.11
N VAL A 70 0.51 -12.26 17.92
CA VAL A 70 -0.26 -13.50 17.74
C VAL A 70 -1.19 -13.76 18.92
N GLU A 71 -2.24 -14.56 18.70
CA GLU A 71 -3.22 -14.87 19.75
C GLU A 71 -2.69 -15.85 20.79
N THR A 72 -1.80 -16.74 20.39
CA THR A 72 -1.28 -17.77 21.28
C THR A 72 -0.19 -17.23 22.21
N SER A 73 -0.12 -17.80 23.42
CA SER A 73 1.01 -17.62 24.31
C SER A 73 2.04 -18.76 24.21
N ALA A 74 1.78 -19.75 23.33
CA ALA A 74 2.74 -20.82 23.08
C ALA A 74 4.01 -20.26 22.45
N GLU A 75 5.15 -20.80 22.82
CA GLU A 75 6.43 -20.47 22.20
C GLU A 75 6.53 -21.18 20.84
N LEU A 76 6.64 -20.39 19.78
CA LEU A 76 6.83 -20.89 18.42
C LEU A 76 8.32 -21.10 18.18
N THR A 77 8.69 -22.24 17.60
CA THR A 77 10.09 -22.57 17.28
C THR A 77 10.19 -23.30 15.94
N GLY A 78 11.35 -23.24 15.30
CA GLY A 78 11.64 -23.93 14.05
C GLY A 78 10.94 -23.30 12.86
N THR A 79 10.65 -24.12 11.85
CA THR A 79 10.01 -23.71 10.61
C THR A 79 8.52 -23.52 10.82
N VAL A 80 7.97 -22.43 10.26
CA VAL A 80 6.55 -22.08 10.29
C VAL A 80 6.06 -21.71 8.90
N GLU A 81 4.78 -21.93 8.65
CA GLU A 81 4.07 -21.47 7.47
C GLU A 81 3.29 -20.18 7.80
N ALA A 82 3.66 -19.08 7.18
CA ALA A 82 3.00 -17.79 7.30
C ALA A 82 2.01 -17.60 6.13
N SER A 83 0.73 -17.43 6.43
CA SER A 83 -0.35 -17.35 5.44
C SER A 83 -1.14 -16.05 5.62
N VAL A 84 -1.09 -15.18 4.59
CA VAL A 84 -1.82 -13.91 4.52
C VAL A 84 -3.24 -14.15 4.00
N ASP A 85 -4.25 -13.42 4.50
CA ASP A 85 -5.59 -13.39 3.90
C ASP A 85 -5.51 -12.84 2.47
N ALA A 86 -5.62 -13.76 1.51
CA ALA A 86 -5.49 -13.45 0.08
C ALA A 86 -6.52 -12.43 -0.42
N GLY A 87 -7.76 -12.53 0.09
CA GLY A 87 -8.86 -11.62 -0.29
C GLY A 87 -8.61 -10.20 0.20
N ALA A 88 -8.25 -10.05 1.47
CA ALA A 88 -7.92 -8.74 2.05
C ALA A 88 -6.68 -8.12 1.36
N ARG A 89 -5.61 -8.88 1.14
CA ARG A 89 -4.41 -8.43 0.43
C ARG A 89 -4.75 -7.96 -0.99
N MET A 90 -5.55 -8.71 -1.73
CA MET A 90 -5.93 -8.34 -3.10
C MET A 90 -6.71 -7.03 -3.13
N ILE A 91 -7.69 -6.83 -2.24
CA ILE A 91 -8.42 -5.57 -2.12
C ILE A 91 -7.47 -4.40 -1.84
N MET A 92 -6.52 -4.58 -0.91
CA MET A 92 -5.53 -3.54 -0.60
C MET A 92 -4.64 -3.22 -1.80
N ARG A 93 -4.13 -4.21 -2.53
CA ARG A 93 -3.31 -4.01 -3.74
C ARG A 93 -4.08 -3.28 -4.84
N GLN A 94 -5.34 -3.63 -5.06
CA GLN A 94 -6.22 -2.98 -6.04
C GLN A 94 -6.50 -1.53 -5.67
N LEU A 95 -6.88 -1.26 -4.40
CA LEU A 95 -7.12 0.09 -3.91
C LEU A 95 -5.84 0.93 -3.96
N HIS A 96 -4.71 0.37 -3.53
CA HIS A 96 -3.45 1.12 -3.49
C HIS A 96 -2.99 1.52 -4.90
N THR A 97 -3.02 0.59 -5.85
CA THR A 97 -2.72 0.91 -7.25
C THR A 97 -3.71 1.92 -7.82
N GLY A 98 -5.00 1.77 -7.50
CA GLY A 98 -6.03 2.74 -7.90
C GLY A 98 -5.84 4.13 -7.32
N THR A 99 -5.38 4.24 -6.07
CA THR A 99 -5.04 5.54 -5.46
C THR A 99 -3.82 6.18 -6.12
N HIS A 100 -2.82 5.40 -6.56
CA HIS A 100 -1.69 5.91 -7.33
C HIS A 100 -2.12 6.42 -8.71
N ILE A 101 -3.00 5.71 -9.42
CA ILE A 101 -3.57 6.19 -10.70
C ILE A 101 -4.32 7.52 -10.49
N LEU A 102 -5.21 7.59 -9.49
CA LEU A 102 -5.93 8.84 -9.16
C LEU A 102 -4.96 9.97 -8.83
N ASN A 103 -3.92 9.70 -8.01
CA ASN A 103 -2.91 10.70 -7.65
C ASN A 103 -2.15 11.23 -8.88
N ALA A 104 -1.75 10.35 -9.79
CA ALA A 104 -1.09 10.73 -11.03
C ALA A 104 -1.95 11.69 -11.86
N LEU A 105 -3.21 11.33 -12.07
CA LEU A 105 -4.15 12.13 -12.87
C LEU A 105 -4.51 13.46 -12.19
N VAL A 106 -4.66 13.49 -10.86
CA VAL A 106 -4.86 14.74 -10.10
C VAL A 106 -3.63 15.63 -10.20
N PHE A 107 -2.43 15.08 -10.03
CA PHE A 107 -1.18 15.83 -10.14
C PHE A 107 -1.03 16.47 -11.53
N GLN A 108 -1.34 15.74 -12.59
CA GLN A 108 -1.30 16.25 -13.98
C GLN A 108 -2.40 17.28 -14.28
N THR A 109 -3.61 17.09 -13.72
CA THR A 109 -4.77 17.95 -14.02
C THR A 109 -4.79 19.25 -13.23
N PHE A 110 -4.18 19.26 -12.03
CA PHE A 110 -4.24 20.35 -11.05
C PHE A 110 -2.85 20.85 -10.63
N ASP A 111 -1.99 21.12 -11.60
CA ASP A 111 -0.71 21.81 -11.47
C ASP A 111 0.17 21.30 -10.30
N GLY A 112 0.32 19.99 -10.18
CA GLY A 112 1.18 19.39 -9.16
C GLY A 112 0.55 19.30 -7.77
N ALA A 113 -0.79 19.22 -7.69
CA ALA A 113 -1.53 19.07 -6.44
C ALA A 113 -1.01 17.89 -5.60
N LEU A 114 -0.82 18.11 -4.30
CA LEU A 114 -0.24 17.14 -3.39
C LEU A 114 -1.29 16.41 -2.56
N VAL A 115 -1.03 15.14 -2.26
CA VAL A 115 -1.81 14.34 -1.32
C VAL A 115 -1.54 14.81 0.12
N THR A 116 -2.59 15.07 0.88
CA THR A 116 -2.54 15.42 2.30
C THR A 116 -3.02 14.31 3.22
N GLY A 117 -3.65 13.27 2.66
CA GLY A 117 -4.08 12.09 3.40
C GLY A 117 -4.63 11.01 2.49
N VAL A 118 -4.46 9.77 2.88
CA VAL A 118 -5.01 8.60 2.20
C VAL A 118 -5.44 7.55 3.23
N GLN A 119 -6.52 6.84 2.96
CA GLN A 119 -6.97 5.72 3.77
C GLN A 119 -7.76 4.74 2.89
N MET A 120 -7.43 3.46 3.01
CA MET A 120 -8.10 2.35 2.35
C MET A 120 -8.89 1.54 3.38
N ALA A 121 -9.95 0.87 2.94
CA ALA A 121 -10.81 0.05 3.79
C ALA A 121 -11.06 -1.33 3.16
N GLU A 122 -11.35 -2.34 3.99
CA GLU A 122 -11.58 -3.73 3.57
C GLU A 122 -12.85 -3.90 2.73
N ASP A 123 -13.77 -2.94 2.79
CA ASP A 123 -15.00 -2.93 2.00
C ASP A 123 -14.79 -2.56 0.52
N GLY A 124 -13.54 -2.39 0.10
CA GLY A 124 -13.16 -2.02 -1.26
C GLY A 124 -13.28 -0.52 -1.53
N THR A 125 -13.34 0.32 -0.49
CA THR A 125 -13.35 1.77 -0.62
C THR A 125 -12.02 2.41 -0.21
N ALA A 126 -11.73 3.58 -0.78
CA ALA A 126 -10.62 4.42 -0.32
C ALA A 126 -11.01 5.90 -0.35
N ARG A 127 -10.31 6.69 0.45
CA ARG A 127 -10.36 8.14 0.39
C ARG A 127 -8.98 8.74 0.18
N MET A 128 -8.91 9.79 -0.58
CA MET A 128 -7.73 10.62 -0.76
C MET A 128 -8.08 12.07 -0.53
N ASP A 129 -7.24 12.77 0.21
CA ASP A 129 -7.34 14.19 0.45
C ASP A 129 -6.23 14.90 -0.33
N PHE A 130 -6.61 15.92 -1.11
CA PHE A 130 -5.70 16.67 -1.96
C PHE A 130 -5.71 18.15 -1.60
N ASP A 131 -4.55 18.79 -1.60
CA ASP A 131 -4.43 20.25 -1.51
C ASP A 131 -4.63 20.86 -2.91
N ILE A 132 -5.88 21.26 -3.20
CA ILE A 132 -6.29 21.82 -4.49
C ILE A 132 -7.14 23.07 -4.23
N PRO A 133 -6.52 24.25 -4.07
CA PRO A 133 -7.26 25.50 -3.89
C PRO A 133 -8.19 25.77 -5.06
N GLY A 134 -9.47 26.06 -4.76
CA GLY A 134 -10.44 26.46 -5.79
C GLY A 134 -10.81 25.37 -6.79
N ALA A 135 -10.48 24.09 -6.53
CA ALA A 135 -10.78 23.02 -7.47
C ALA A 135 -12.27 22.89 -7.78
N ASP A 136 -12.55 22.74 -9.06
CA ASP A 136 -13.84 22.35 -9.57
C ASP A 136 -14.08 20.84 -9.33
N ASN A 137 -15.13 20.52 -8.58
CA ASN A 137 -15.49 19.15 -8.28
C ASN A 137 -15.91 18.36 -9.51
N ASP A 138 -16.43 19.00 -10.57
CA ASP A 138 -16.82 18.31 -11.80
C ASP A 138 -15.57 17.87 -12.58
N ARG A 139 -14.49 18.66 -12.58
CA ARG A 139 -13.20 18.23 -13.13
C ARG A 139 -12.62 17.03 -12.38
N LEU A 140 -12.76 17.00 -11.05
CA LEU A 140 -12.33 15.85 -10.26
C LEU A 140 -13.20 14.61 -10.56
N ARG A 141 -14.51 14.79 -10.70
CA ARG A 141 -15.44 13.70 -11.05
C ARG A 141 -15.17 13.13 -12.43
N ALA A 142 -14.80 13.98 -13.38
CA ALA A 142 -14.47 13.58 -14.75
C ALA A 142 -13.23 12.66 -14.81
N LEU A 143 -12.39 12.58 -13.75
CA LEU A 143 -11.26 11.66 -13.69
C LEU A 143 -11.66 10.18 -13.61
N GLU A 144 -12.93 9.84 -13.33
CA GLU A 144 -13.40 8.45 -13.31
C GLU A 144 -13.15 7.74 -14.66
N THR A 145 -13.38 8.40 -15.75
CA THR A 145 -13.12 7.84 -17.10
C THR A 145 -11.63 7.57 -17.33
N PRO A 146 -10.72 8.56 -17.22
CA PRO A 146 -9.30 8.31 -17.43
C PRO A 146 -8.69 7.31 -16.43
N ILE A 147 -9.17 7.23 -15.18
CA ILE A 147 -8.75 6.15 -14.26
C ILE A 147 -9.02 4.78 -14.87
N ASN A 148 -10.24 4.59 -15.39
CA ASN A 148 -10.65 3.31 -15.97
C ASN A 148 -10.01 3.06 -17.35
N ASP A 149 -9.61 4.10 -18.08
CA ASP A 149 -8.80 3.97 -19.30
C ASP A 149 -7.41 3.41 -18.98
N VAL A 150 -6.75 3.88 -17.93
CA VAL A 150 -5.48 3.35 -17.42
C VAL A 150 -5.62 1.88 -17.00
N ILE A 151 -6.71 1.53 -16.32
CA ILE A 151 -6.98 0.14 -15.93
C ILE A 151 -7.13 -0.76 -17.18
N ARG A 152 -7.87 -0.31 -18.19
CA ARG A 152 -8.07 -1.08 -19.43
C ARG A 152 -6.82 -1.23 -20.29
N GLN A 153 -5.86 -0.31 -20.17
CA GLN A 153 -4.58 -0.39 -20.88
C GLN A 153 -3.65 -1.47 -20.33
N ASP A 154 -3.95 -2.03 -19.16
CA ASP A 154 -3.18 -3.09 -18.52
C ASP A 154 -1.68 -2.78 -18.41
N ILE A 155 -1.39 -1.60 -17.86
CA ILE A 155 -0.03 -1.05 -17.76
C ILE A 155 0.75 -1.79 -16.66
N GLU A 156 1.98 -2.18 -16.96
CA GLU A 156 2.91 -2.79 -15.99
C GLU A 156 3.17 -1.87 -14.80
N VAL A 157 3.21 -2.44 -13.59
CA VAL A 157 3.59 -1.75 -12.36
C VAL A 157 4.92 -2.31 -11.85
N ARG A 158 5.96 -1.48 -11.85
CA ARG A 158 7.33 -1.84 -11.46
C ARG A 158 7.67 -1.35 -10.07
N LEU A 159 8.52 -2.11 -9.41
CA LEU A 159 9.10 -1.78 -8.11
C LEU A 159 10.60 -1.49 -8.31
N ILE A 160 11.01 -0.28 -7.96
CA ILE A 160 12.39 0.19 -8.19
C ILE A 160 12.92 0.72 -6.85
N TYR A 161 14.22 0.54 -6.61
CA TYR A 161 14.92 1.16 -5.49
C TYR A 161 15.94 2.16 -6.04
N MET A 162 15.90 3.38 -5.52
CA MET A 162 16.86 4.42 -5.89
C MET A 162 17.43 5.12 -4.65
N PRO A 163 18.63 5.72 -4.73
CA PRO A 163 19.18 6.50 -3.63
C PRO A 163 18.22 7.62 -3.19
N MET A 164 18.08 7.83 -1.87
CA MET A 164 17.17 8.84 -1.33
C MET A 164 17.46 10.25 -1.87
N HIS A 165 18.75 10.60 -2.02
CA HIS A 165 19.14 11.92 -2.53
C HIS A 165 18.72 12.16 -3.98
N GLU A 166 18.72 11.11 -4.82
CA GLU A 166 18.23 11.19 -6.20
C GLU A 166 16.70 11.35 -6.21
N ALA A 167 15.99 10.59 -5.35
CA ALA A 167 14.54 10.69 -5.23
C ALA A 167 14.08 12.07 -4.75
N GLN A 168 14.84 12.70 -3.86
CA GLN A 168 14.57 14.07 -3.39
C GLN A 168 14.80 15.13 -4.46
N ALA A 169 15.73 14.90 -5.38
CA ALA A 169 16.03 15.80 -6.50
C ALA A 169 15.00 15.68 -7.64
N GLU A 170 14.30 14.55 -7.76
CA GLU A 170 13.31 14.33 -8.81
C GLU A 170 11.95 14.95 -8.41
N HIS A 171 11.55 16.00 -9.14
CA HIS A 171 10.29 16.70 -8.88
C HIS A 171 9.09 15.78 -9.03
N GLY A 172 8.23 15.76 -8.01
CA GLY A 172 6.98 15.00 -8.04
C GLY A 172 7.11 13.51 -7.72
N LEU A 173 8.31 13.01 -7.34
CA LEU A 173 8.47 11.63 -6.91
C LEU A 173 7.97 11.40 -5.47
N ILE A 174 8.17 12.40 -4.60
CA ILE A 174 7.67 12.41 -3.22
C ILE A 174 6.51 13.40 -3.15
N ARG A 175 5.27 12.92 -3.33
CA ARG A 175 4.05 13.75 -3.45
C ARG A 175 3.21 13.84 -2.19
N SER A 176 3.56 13.11 -1.14
CA SER A 176 2.84 13.17 0.11
C SER A 176 3.51 14.16 1.07
N ARG A 177 2.71 15.08 1.63
CA ARG A 177 3.16 15.94 2.73
C ARG A 177 3.27 15.19 4.05
N SER A 178 2.63 14.04 4.18
CA SER A 178 2.47 13.36 5.47
C SER A 178 3.31 12.09 5.61
N VAL A 179 3.61 11.36 4.54
CA VAL A 179 4.24 10.02 4.64
C VAL A 179 5.08 9.72 3.39
N ALA A 180 6.38 10.00 3.44
CA ALA A 180 7.32 9.30 2.58
C ALA A 180 7.70 7.97 3.26
N PRO A 181 7.81 6.84 2.53
CA PRO A 181 8.31 5.61 3.12
C PRO A 181 9.72 5.83 3.66
N PRO A 182 10.07 5.24 4.82
CA PRO A 182 11.42 5.35 5.35
C PRO A 182 12.41 4.69 4.37
N PRO A 183 13.64 5.22 4.25
CA PRO A 183 14.68 4.60 3.44
C PRO A 183 15.04 3.21 3.98
N THR A 184 15.55 2.35 3.09
CA THR A 184 16.18 1.09 3.47
C THR A 184 17.45 1.34 4.29
N PRO A 185 18.02 0.32 4.97
CA PRO A 185 19.31 0.46 5.67
C PRO A 185 20.43 0.99 4.77
N GLU A 186 20.37 0.70 3.46
CA GLU A 186 21.35 1.14 2.46
C GLU A 186 21.06 2.56 1.93
N GLY A 187 20.13 3.30 2.53
CA GLY A 187 19.78 4.67 2.14
C GLY A 187 19.00 4.79 0.83
N LYS A 188 18.35 3.71 0.38
CA LYS A 188 17.49 3.71 -0.81
C LYS A 188 16.02 3.87 -0.42
N ILE A 189 15.25 4.49 -1.31
CA ILE A 189 13.80 4.59 -1.20
C ILE A 189 13.13 3.73 -2.28
N ARG A 190 12.04 3.07 -1.90
CA ARG A 190 11.24 2.27 -2.82
C ARG A 190 10.31 3.16 -3.63
N ILE A 191 10.32 2.97 -4.94
CA ILE A 191 9.50 3.67 -5.92
C ILE A 191 8.56 2.66 -6.57
N VAL A 192 7.30 3.04 -6.70
CA VAL A 192 6.29 2.34 -7.50
C VAL A 192 6.11 3.13 -8.79
N GLU A 193 6.38 2.49 -9.92
CA GLU A 193 6.23 3.05 -11.25
C GLU A 193 5.05 2.37 -11.97
N ILE A 194 4.08 3.17 -12.42
CA ILE A 194 3.10 2.76 -13.42
C ILE A 194 3.69 3.22 -14.76
N VAL A 195 4.17 2.27 -15.56
CA VAL A 195 5.04 2.56 -16.71
C VAL A 195 4.41 3.55 -17.68
N GLY A 196 5.08 4.65 -17.94
CA GLY A 196 4.60 5.71 -18.85
C GLY A 196 3.51 6.62 -18.29
N LEU A 197 3.00 6.34 -17.08
CA LEU A 197 2.01 7.18 -16.41
C LEU A 197 2.63 7.98 -15.27
N ASP A 198 3.31 7.31 -14.32
CA ASP A 198 3.72 7.93 -13.07
C ASP A 198 4.74 7.12 -12.27
N ARG A 199 5.50 7.84 -11.40
CA ARG A 199 6.46 7.27 -10.45
C ARG A 199 6.28 7.94 -9.10
N GLN A 200 6.13 7.14 -8.03
CA GLN A 200 5.89 7.66 -6.67
C GLN A 200 6.65 6.85 -5.63
N ALA A 201 7.20 7.53 -4.62
CA ALA A 201 7.78 6.87 -3.44
C ALA A 201 6.66 6.21 -2.62
N CYS A 202 6.71 4.89 -2.48
CA CYS A 202 5.67 4.14 -1.77
C CYS A 202 6.19 2.85 -1.15
N GLY A 203 5.77 2.58 0.11
CA GLY A 203 6.09 1.36 0.86
C GLY A 203 5.01 0.28 0.82
N GLY A 204 3.86 0.52 0.18
CA GLY A 204 2.74 -0.42 0.21
C GLY A 204 2.80 -1.53 -0.84
N THR A 205 1.80 -2.41 -0.83
CA THR A 205 1.69 -3.49 -1.80
C THR A 205 0.85 -3.07 -3.00
N HIS A 206 1.27 -3.45 -4.21
CA HIS A 206 0.64 -3.07 -5.47
C HIS A 206 0.34 -4.27 -6.36
N LEU A 207 -0.53 -4.09 -7.35
CA LEU A 207 -0.73 -5.04 -8.45
C LEU A 207 0.52 -5.10 -9.34
N ALA A 208 0.71 -6.19 -10.06
CA ALA A 208 1.76 -6.30 -11.07
C ALA A 208 1.41 -5.53 -12.36
N SER A 209 0.11 -5.35 -12.63
CA SER A 209 -0.38 -4.52 -13.73
C SER A 209 -1.72 -3.86 -13.36
N THR A 210 -2.04 -2.75 -14.02
CA THR A 210 -3.28 -2.01 -13.75
C THR A 210 -4.53 -2.80 -14.14
N GLY A 211 -4.46 -3.68 -15.16
CA GLY A 211 -5.54 -4.52 -15.62
C GLY A 211 -6.02 -5.58 -14.62
N ASN A 212 -5.22 -5.87 -13.59
CA ASN A 212 -5.62 -6.75 -12.49
C ASN A 212 -6.60 -6.09 -11.50
N SER A 213 -6.93 -4.80 -11.69
CA SER A 213 -7.95 -4.07 -10.93
C SER A 213 -9.33 -4.20 -11.57
N PRO A 214 -10.42 -4.33 -10.80
CA PRO A 214 -11.74 -4.03 -11.32
C PRO A 214 -11.84 -2.52 -11.59
N PRO A 215 -12.86 -2.07 -12.36
CA PRO A 215 -13.10 -0.66 -12.55
C PRO A 215 -13.26 0.08 -11.22
N ILE A 216 -12.88 1.38 -11.23
CA ILE A 216 -12.99 2.26 -10.07
C ILE A 216 -14.10 3.28 -10.30
N ARG A 217 -14.88 3.55 -9.25
CA ARG A 217 -15.93 4.56 -9.22
C ARG A 217 -15.53 5.70 -8.28
N ILE A 218 -15.78 6.94 -8.69
CA ILE A 218 -15.71 8.10 -7.79
C ILE A 218 -17.07 8.26 -7.12
N LEU A 219 -17.15 7.87 -5.84
CA LEU A 219 -18.41 7.86 -5.10
C LEU A 219 -18.82 9.26 -4.67
N LYS A 220 -17.87 10.04 -4.16
CA LYS A 220 -18.15 11.35 -3.58
C LYS A 220 -16.92 12.24 -3.57
N ILE A 221 -17.16 13.55 -3.71
CA ILE A 221 -16.14 14.58 -3.52
C ILE A 221 -16.65 15.54 -2.44
N ASP A 222 -15.90 15.66 -1.36
CA ASP A 222 -16.21 16.54 -0.23
C ASP A 222 -15.22 17.70 -0.17
N ASN A 223 -15.73 18.90 0.02
CA ASN A 223 -14.90 20.07 0.30
C ASN A 223 -14.48 20.04 1.79
N LYS A 224 -13.18 20.02 2.06
CA LYS A 224 -12.58 20.03 3.40
C LYS A 224 -11.86 21.37 3.64
N GLY A 225 -12.64 22.45 3.69
CA GLY A 225 -12.12 23.81 3.77
C GLY A 225 -11.74 24.39 2.39
N ARG A 226 -11.01 25.54 2.41
CA ARG A 226 -10.71 26.30 1.20
C ARG A 226 -9.76 25.57 0.22
N HIS A 227 -8.87 24.72 0.74
CA HIS A 227 -7.77 24.14 -0.01
C HIS A 227 -7.92 22.64 -0.23
N ASN A 228 -8.59 21.92 0.66
CA ASN A 228 -8.65 20.46 0.60
C ASN A 228 -9.91 19.93 -0.09
N ARG A 229 -9.69 18.96 -0.97
CA ARG A 229 -10.75 18.14 -1.59
C ARG A 229 -10.54 16.69 -1.21
N ARG A 230 -11.58 16.08 -0.64
CA ARG A 230 -11.61 14.64 -0.34
C ARG A 230 -12.33 13.90 -1.45
N VAL A 231 -11.62 13.05 -2.16
CA VAL A 231 -12.18 12.14 -3.16
C VAL A 231 -12.34 10.76 -2.54
N ARG A 232 -13.55 10.20 -2.61
CA ARG A 232 -13.85 8.82 -2.19
C ARG A 232 -14.02 7.97 -3.43
N ILE A 233 -13.30 6.86 -3.49
CA ILE A 233 -13.38 5.89 -4.58
C ILE A 233 -13.80 4.53 -4.05
N ALA A 234 -14.32 3.69 -4.94
CA ALA A 234 -14.61 2.28 -4.66
C ALA A 234 -14.24 1.41 -5.86
N LEU A 235 -13.81 0.19 -5.56
CA LEU A 235 -13.73 -0.88 -6.54
C LEU A 235 -15.16 -1.25 -6.97
N ALA A 236 -15.43 -1.33 -8.27
CA ALA A 236 -16.71 -1.79 -8.77
C ALA A 236 -16.90 -3.27 -8.37
N LYS A 237 -18.07 -3.59 -7.84
CA LYS A 237 -18.43 -5.00 -7.59
C LYS A 237 -18.51 -5.72 -8.94
N ARG A 238 -17.89 -6.89 -9.03
CA ARG A 238 -18.06 -7.80 -10.15
C ARG A 238 -19.47 -8.37 -10.19
#